data_90c860383b31949383a727827790cdd3
#
_entry.id   90c860383b31949383a727827790cdd3
#
_cell.length_a   1.000
_cell.length_b   1.000
_cell.length_c   1.000
_cell.angle_alpha   90.00
_cell.angle_beta   90.00
_cell.angle_gamma   90.00
#
_symmetry.space_group_name_H-M   'P 1'
#
loop_
_entity.id
_entity.type
_entity.pdbx_description
1 polymer ?
#
loop_
_entity_poly.entity_id
_entity_poly.type
_entity_poly.pdbx_seq_one_letter_code
_entity_poly.pdbx_strand_id
1 'polypeptide(L)'
;MKLSQRGKETLGVTDAVDISPYITTETAQNQFDALTSLATDIGIDAFRKSTLLKKHNLRCFSCAVAHFIVWGEKTGDKAKRKAEKEVYWYGY
;
A
#
# COMPACT_ATOMS: atom_id res chain seq x y z
N MET A 1 -1.24 8.45 -11.45
CA MET A 1 -0.94 7.00 -11.48
C MET A 1 -2.20 6.24 -11.05
N LYS A 2 -2.39 5.05 -11.54
CA LYS A 2 -3.54 4.21 -11.22
C LYS A 2 -3.11 2.81 -10.85
N LEU A 3 -3.97 2.12 -10.10
CA LEU A 3 -3.79 0.70 -9.81
C LEU A 3 -3.66 -0.07 -11.13
N SER A 4 -2.61 -0.87 -11.28
CA SER A 4 -2.40 -1.68 -12.47
C SER A 4 -3.30 -2.91 -12.46
N GLN A 5 -3.56 -3.47 -13.64
CA GLN A 5 -4.31 -4.72 -13.76
C GLN A 5 -3.58 -5.86 -13.03
N ARG A 6 -2.27 -5.90 -13.14
CA ARG A 6 -1.46 -6.91 -12.46
C ARG A 6 -1.57 -6.81 -10.94
N GLY A 7 -1.51 -5.60 -10.41
CA GLY A 7 -1.69 -5.36 -8.97
C GLY A 7 -3.08 -5.74 -8.50
N LYS A 8 -4.09 -5.38 -9.27
CA LYS A 8 -5.48 -5.74 -8.98
C LYS A 8 -5.66 -7.25 -8.88
N GLU A 9 -5.10 -7.99 -9.82
CA GLU A 9 -5.20 -9.46 -9.85
C GLU A 9 -4.37 -10.10 -8.75
N THR A 10 -3.13 -9.67 -8.58
CA THR A 10 -2.20 -10.24 -7.60
C THR A 10 -2.68 -10.04 -6.17
N LEU A 11 -3.23 -8.85 -5.88
CA LEU A 11 -3.64 -8.47 -4.53
C LEU A 11 -5.14 -8.59 -4.29
N GLY A 12 -5.91 -8.97 -5.33
CA GLY A 12 -7.35 -9.14 -5.21
C GLY A 12 -8.08 -7.86 -4.84
N VAL A 13 -7.66 -6.72 -5.40
CA VAL A 13 -8.24 -5.43 -5.06
C VAL A 13 -9.53 -5.21 -5.84
N THR A 14 -10.61 -4.89 -5.13
CA THR A 14 -11.90 -4.52 -5.70
C THR A 14 -12.34 -3.18 -5.13
N ASP A 15 -13.03 -2.38 -5.94
CA ASP A 15 -13.51 -1.06 -5.53
C ASP A 15 -12.38 -0.18 -4.98
N ALA A 16 -11.27 -0.15 -5.72
CA ALA A 16 -10.05 0.53 -5.31
C ALA A 16 -10.27 2.03 -5.09
N VAL A 17 -9.77 2.54 -3.97
CA VAL A 17 -9.77 3.98 -3.70
C VAL A 17 -8.64 4.66 -4.49
N ASP A 18 -8.78 5.95 -4.77
CA ASP A 18 -7.74 6.73 -5.45
C ASP A 18 -6.83 7.37 -4.42
N ILE A 19 -5.58 6.91 -4.38
CA ILE A 19 -4.56 7.44 -3.45
C ILE A 19 -3.64 8.48 -4.09
N SER A 20 -3.79 8.75 -5.38
CA SER A 20 -2.91 9.67 -6.11
C SER A 20 -2.73 11.03 -5.42
N PRO A 21 -3.78 11.67 -4.86
CA PRO A 21 -3.61 12.96 -4.20
C PRO A 21 -2.68 12.93 -2.99
N TYR A 22 -2.46 11.76 -2.39
CA TYR A 22 -1.70 11.63 -1.15
C TYR A 22 -0.27 11.18 -1.37
N ILE A 23 0.10 10.83 -2.61
CA ILE A 23 1.45 10.40 -2.97
C ILE A 23 2.23 11.63 -3.40
N THR A 24 3.26 11.98 -2.64
CA THR A 24 4.05 13.21 -2.85
C THR A 24 5.49 12.94 -3.27
N THR A 25 5.85 11.68 -3.50
CA THR A 25 7.17 11.29 -3.96
C THR A 25 7.08 10.41 -5.18
N GLU A 26 8.19 10.27 -5.91
CA GLU A 26 8.27 9.34 -7.02
C GLU A 26 7.99 7.92 -6.53
N THR A 27 7.09 7.21 -7.20
CA THR A 27 6.57 5.92 -6.75
C THR A 27 6.52 4.95 -7.93
N ALA A 28 7.07 3.75 -7.74
CA ALA A 28 6.99 2.69 -8.74
C ALA A 28 5.57 2.10 -8.75
N GLN A 29 5.20 1.49 -9.89
CA GLN A 29 3.86 0.92 -10.04
C GLN A 29 3.54 -0.15 -9.00
N ASN A 30 4.52 -1.03 -8.68
CA ASN A 30 4.33 -2.06 -7.66
C ASN A 30 4.09 -1.44 -6.27
N GLN A 31 4.80 -0.38 -5.95
CA GLN A 31 4.60 0.34 -4.69
C GLN A 31 3.20 0.96 -4.64
N PHE A 32 2.81 1.62 -5.72
CA PHE A 32 1.49 2.23 -5.82
C PHE A 32 0.37 1.20 -5.67
N ASP A 33 0.52 0.05 -6.31
CA ASP A 33 -0.47 -1.03 -6.24
C ASP A 33 -0.62 -1.55 -4.81
N ALA A 34 0.50 -1.79 -4.12
CA ALA A 34 0.47 -2.27 -2.73
C ALA A 34 -0.17 -1.24 -1.80
N LEU A 35 0.17 0.04 -1.98
CA LEU A 35 -0.41 1.13 -1.18
C LEU A 35 -1.91 1.26 -1.45
N THR A 36 -2.34 1.13 -2.70
CA THR A 36 -3.76 1.17 -3.06
C THR A 36 -4.52 0.03 -2.40
N SER A 37 -3.96 -1.17 -2.40
CA SER A 37 -4.59 -2.33 -1.76
C SER A 37 -4.79 -2.09 -0.27
N LEU A 38 -3.77 -1.60 0.43
CA LEU A 38 -3.89 -1.27 1.85
C LEU A 38 -4.94 -0.18 2.08
N ALA A 39 -4.88 0.90 1.32
CA ALA A 39 -5.81 2.02 1.49
C ALA A 39 -7.26 1.62 1.25
N THR A 40 -7.50 0.71 0.30
CA THR A 40 -8.84 0.20 0.01
C THR A 40 -9.40 -0.55 1.21
N ASP A 41 -8.56 -1.30 1.92
CA ASP A 41 -8.99 -2.09 3.07
C ASP A 41 -9.16 -1.26 4.35
N ILE A 42 -8.29 -0.30 4.59
CA ILE A 42 -8.34 0.49 5.84
C ILE A 42 -9.10 1.80 5.70
N GLY A 43 -9.36 2.23 4.47
CA GLY A 43 -10.03 3.49 4.17
C GLY A 43 -9.05 4.64 3.97
N ILE A 44 -9.49 5.63 3.19
CA ILE A 44 -8.67 6.80 2.85
C ILE A 44 -8.26 7.59 4.08
N ASP A 45 -9.16 7.79 5.05
CA ASP A 45 -8.86 8.59 6.22
C ASP A 45 -7.76 7.96 7.07
N ALA A 46 -7.82 6.66 7.30
CA ALA A 46 -6.77 5.95 8.02
C ALA A 46 -5.46 5.94 7.23
N PHE A 47 -5.55 5.73 5.92
CA PHE A 47 -4.38 5.68 5.05
C PHE A 47 -3.63 7.02 5.03
N ARG A 48 -4.31 8.13 4.82
CA ARG A 48 -3.67 9.44 4.73
C ARG A 48 -3.02 9.88 6.04
N LYS A 49 -3.48 9.35 7.17
CA LYS A 49 -2.92 9.63 8.49
C LYS A 49 -1.87 8.61 8.92
N SER A 50 -1.64 7.58 8.12
CA SER A 50 -0.77 6.47 8.50
C SER A 50 0.70 6.86 8.51
N THR A 51 1.45 6.26 9.43
CA THR A 51 2.91 6.38 9.45
C THR A 51 3.51 5.75 8.19
N LEU A 52 2.90 4.69 7.67
CA LEU A 52 3.34 4.02 6.45
C LEU A 52 3.41 5.01 5.28
N LEU A 53 2.33 5.75 5.04
CA LEU A 53 2.29 6.75 3.96
C LEU A 53 3.32 7.86 4.20
N LYS A 54 3.42 8.34 5.43
CA LYS A 54 4.39 9.37 5.79
C LYS A 54 5.82 8.91 5.46
N LYS A 55 6.18 7.71 5.84
CA LYS A 55 7.52 7.16 5.57
C LYS A 55 7.76 6.98 4.08
N HIS A 56 6.74 6.50 3.35
CA HIS A 56 6.84 6.37 1.89
C HIS A 56 7.13 7.73 1.25
N ASN A 57 6.39 8.77 1.62
CA ASN A 57 6.55 10.11 1.06
C ASN A 57 7.88 10.76 1.46
N LEU A 58 8.49 10.34 2.56
CA LEU A 58 9.84 10.74 2.96
C LEU A 58 10.92 9.93 2.25
N ARG A 59 10.54 9.01 1.35
CA ARG A 59 11.42 8.11 0.62
C ARG A 59 12.17 7.12 1.52
N CYS A 60 11.65 6.88 2.72
CA CYS A 60 12.16 5.81 3.58
C CYS A 60 11.34 4.54 3.32
N PHE A 61 11.64 3.88 2.19
CA PHE A 61 10.85 2.73 1.75
C PHE A 61 11.01 1.53 2.67
N SER A 62 12.20 1.33 3.23
CA SER A 62 12.41 0.29 4.24
C SER A 62 11.62 0.56 5.52
N CYS A 63 11.45 1.82 5.88
CA CYS A 63 10.58 2.19 7.01
C CYS A 63 9.12 1.90 6.70
N ALA A 64 8.68 2.30 5.51
CA ALA A 64 7.28 2.12 5.08
C ALA A 64 6.91 0.64 5.00
N VAL A 65 7.76 -0.19 4.41
CA VAL A 65 7.47 -1.61 4.19
C VAL A 65 7.25 -2.36 5.51
N ALA A 66 7.95 -1.98 6.56
CA ALA A 66 7.77 -2.60 7.88
C ALA A 66 6.37 -2.37 8.46
N HIS A 67 5.73 -1.27 8.10
CA HIS A 67 4.40 -0.92 8.63
C HIS A 67 3.26 -1.75 8.03
N PHE A 68 3.47 -2.46 6.92
CA PHE A 68 2.47 -3.41 6.45
C PHE A 68 2.16 -4.48 7.49
N ILE A 69 3.17 -4.96 8.21
CA ILE A 69 3.00 -5.95 9.29
C ILE A 69 2.17 -5.37 10.43
N VAL A 70 2.40 -4.12 10.79
CA VAL A 70 1.62 -3.44 11.83
C VAL A 70 0.14 -3.40 11.44
N TRP A 71 -0.16 -3.05 10.19
CA TRP A 71 -1.53 -3.05 9.68
C TRP A 71 -2.13 -4.45 9.60
N GLY A 72 -1.30 -5.47 9.39
CA GLY A 72 -1.75 -6.85 9.43
C GLY A 72 -2.33 -7.21 10.80
N GLU A 73 -1.72 -6.74 11.87
CA GLU A 73 -2.21 -6.95 13.22
C GLU A 73 -3.51 -6.18 13.49
N LYS A 74 -3.60 -4.95 13.01
CA LYS A 74 -4.77 -4.10 13.20
C LYS A 74 -5.99 -4.59 12.41
N THR A 75 -5.79 -5.04 11.17
CA THR A 75 -6.88 -5.47 10.30
C THR A 75 -7.25 -6.94 10.48
N GLY A 76 -6.35 -7.73 11.07
CA GLY A 76 -6.53 -9.17 11.22
C GLY A 76 -6.26 -9.97 9.94
N ASP A 77 -5.91 -9.31 8.84
CA ASP A 77 -5.61 -9.96 7.55
C ASP A 77 -4.11 -9.94 7.29
N LYS A 78 -3.40 -10.76 8.04
CA LYS A 78 -1.93 -10.83 7.96
C LYS A 78 -1.44 -11.35 6.61
N ALA A 79 -2.17 -12.29 6.02
CA ALA A 79 -1.79 -12.87 4.72
C ALA A 79 -1.83 -11.80 3.61
N LYS A 80 -2.88 -10.99 3.59
CA LYS A 80 -3.00 -9.93 2.59
C LYS A 80 -1.95 -8.84 2.79
N ARG A 81 -1.71 -8.44 4.03
CA ARG A 81 -0.66 -7.45 4.35
C ARG A 81 0.72 -7.95 3.97
N LYS A 82 0.99 -9.24 4.15
CA LYS A 82 2.25 -9.86 3.73
C LYS A 82 2.40 -9.82 2.21
N ALA A 83 1.33 -10.13 1.48
CA ALA A 83 1.35 -10.07 0.02
C ALA A 83 1.61 -8.63 -0.47
N GLU A 84 0.96 -7.65 0.13
CA GLU A 84 1.19 -6.23 -0.17
C GLU A 84 2.63 -5.83 0.11
N LYS A 85 3.18 -6.25 1.24
CA LYS A 85 4.56 -5.99 1.61
C LYS A 85 5.54 -6.53 0.57
N GLU A 86 5.32 -7.74 0.11
CA GLU A 86 6.18 -8.37 -0.89
C GLU A 86 6.11 -7.66 -2.23
N VAL A 87 4.91 -7.30 -2.68
CA VAL A 87 4.73 -6.52 -3.91
C VAL A 87 5.42 -5.16 -3.79
N TYR A 88 5.24 -4.49 -2.67
CA TYR A 88 5.84 -3.17 -2.42
C TYR A 88 7.36 -3.21 -2.50
N TRP A 89 7.97 -4.22 -1.90
CA TRP A 89 9.43 -4.30 -1.75
C TRP A 89 10.11 -4.99 -2.92
N TYR A 90 9.57 -6.12 -3.38
CA TYR A 90 10.20 -6.92 -4.43
C TYR A 90 9.63 -6.69 -5.82
N GLY A 91 8.42 -6.17 -5.90
CA GLY A 91 7.70 -6.03 -7.16
C GLY A 91 6.95 -7.30 -7.53
N TYR A 92 6.76 -7.46 -8.82
CA TYR A 92 6.03 -8.62 -9.36
C TYR A 92 6.98 -9.74 -9.84
#